data_f025ed28fe004fc3e8e2b2ed5429b965
#
_entry.id   f025ed28fe004fc3e8e2b2ed5429b965
#
_cell.length_a   1.000
_cell.length_b   1.000
_cell.length_c   1.000
_cell.angle_alpha   90.00
_cell.angle_beta   90.00
_cell.angle_gamma   90.00
#
_symmetry.space_group_name_H-M   'P 1'
#
loop_
_entity.id
_entity.type
_entity.pdbx_description
1 polymer ?
#
loop_
_entity_poly.entity_id
_entity_poly.type
_entity_poly.pdbx_seq_one_letter_code
_entity_poly.pdbx_strand_id
1 'polypeptide(L)'
;MKKILILAFSLFTLGTYAQREVPQSRMEQIYEEAKTPYKYGLAVAPADNKHKIDCPTVFREGDKWYMTYVVYNGKSGLDGRGYETWIAESDNLLEWRTLGRVLSYRDGFWDCNQRGGFPALPDMEWGGSYALQTYKGKHWMTYLGGEGTGYESVNKPLYIGLAWTDRPLGSAHEWQAQDKPVMSIHDKDAQWWEKLTQYKSVVYWDKEKTLGAPFVMFYNAAGRHPETDLKAERVGIALSKDMKKWKRYPGNPVFAHEADGTITGDAHIQKMGDVYVMFYFSAFEPSRKYKAFNTFAASYDLVHWTDWKGADLIIPSKDYDELFAHKSYVVKHNGVVYHFYCAVNDAEQRGIAIATSKPMGRSQVHFPEREVKNRRMVMELDKGWKTWLCDKSAYGQADNAPTVVDIPHNWDDYYGYRQLTHGNLHGTAMYEKIFTLDNSLFPISNSSFGKRYFLRFEGVGTYR
;
A
#
# COMPACT_ATOMS: atom_id res chain seq x y z
N MET A 1 -68.07 45.54 -14.42
CA MET A 1 -67.00 45.17 -13.48
C MET A 1 -66.24 44.00 -14.04
N LYS A 2 -65.05 44.22 -14.65
CA LYS A 2 -64.16 43.15 -15.18
C LYS A 2 -63.29 42.72 -14.08
N LYS A 3 -63.32 41.41 -13.69
CA LYS A 3 -62.41 40.82 -12.77
C LYS A 3 -61.14 40.41 -13.52
N ILE A 4 -60.01 41.00 -13.16
CA ILE A 4 -58.68 40.61 -13.64
C ILE A 4 -58.21 39.54 -12.76
N LEU A 5 -57.94 38.32 -13.32
CA LEU A 5 -57.32 37.18 -12.65
C LEU A 5 -55.83 37.32 -12.87
N ILE A 6 -55.08 37.64 -11.79
CA ILE A 6 -53.61 37.64 -11.82
C ILE A 6 -53.16 36.20 -11.52
N LEU A 7 -52.64 35.50 -12.54
CA LEU A 7 -51.93 34.21 -12.37
C LEU A 7 -50.50 34.52 -11.97
N ALA A 8 -50.15 34.25 -10.71
CA ALA A 8 -48.77 34.26 -10.25
C ALA A 8 -48.09 32.97 -10.70
N PHE A 9 -47.24 33.07 -11.72
CA PHE A 9 -46.29 32.00 -12.07
C PHE A 9 -45.14 32.04 -11.06
N SER A 10 -45.12 31.12 -10.10
CA SER A 10 -43.93 30.82 -9.32
C SER A 10 -42.95 30.04 -10.21
N LEU A 11 -41.92 30.71 -10.70
CA LEU A 11 -40.76 30.07 -11.29
C LEU A 11 -40.04 29.30 -10.18
N PHE A 12 -40.29 28.00 -10.09
CA PHE A 12 -39.36 27.08 -9.46
C PHE A 12 -38.11 27.01 -10.36
N THR A 13 -37.08 27.77 -10.04
CA THR A 13 -35.73 27.51 -10.53
C THR A 13 -35.30 26.17 -9.94
N LEU A 14 -35.50 25.12 -10.70
CA LEU A 14 -34.74 23.89 -10.54
C LEU A 14 -33.27 24.28 -10.83
N GLY A 15 -32.54 24.63 -9.77
CA GLY A 15 -31.09 24.66 -9.82
C GLY A 15 -30.62 23.26 -10.19
N THR A 16 -30.29 23.03 -11.44
CA THR A 16 -29.46 21.92 -11.83
C THR A 16 -28.18 22.12 -11.05
N TYR A 17 -27.97 21.32 -10.01
CA TYR A 17 -26.64 21.11 -9.43
C TYR A 17 -25.80 20.50 -10.55
N ALA A 18 -25.18 21.35 -11.36
CA ALA A 18 -24.12 20.92 -12.24
C ALA A 18 -23.09 20.23 -11.35
N GLN A 19 -22.80 18.98 -11.65
CA GLN A 19 -21.76 18.18 -11.04
C GLN A 19 -20.50 19.05 -10.97
N ARG A 20 -20.12 19.48 -9.76
CA ARG A 20 -19.02 20.41 -9.56
C ARG A 20 -17.76 19.58 -9.47
N GLU A 21 -17.07 19.43 -10.59
CA GLU A 21 -15.70 18.95 -10.58
C GLU A 21 -14.84 19.89 -9.74
N VAL A 22 -13.92 19.31 -8.97
CA VAL A 22 -12.93 20.08 -8.23
C VAL A 22 -11.91 20.65 -9.23
N PRO A 23 -11.73 21.98 -9.33
CA PRO A 23 -10.85 22.59 -10.31
C PRO A 23 -9.41 22.08 -10.19
N GLN A 24 -8.71 21.96 -11.32
CA GLN A 24 -7.33 21.49 -11.39
C GLN A 24 -6.40 22.26 -10.45
N SER A 25 -6.54 23.58 -10.36
CA SER A 25 -5.74 24.40 -9.44
C SER A 25 -5.94 24.02 -7.96
N ARG A 26 -7.18 23.60 -7.59
CA ARG A 26 -7.46 23.11 -6.25
C ARG A 26 -6.89 21.72 -6.02
N MET A 27 -6.94 20.85 -7.03
CA MET A 27 -6.30 19.53 -6.99
C MET A 27 -4.78 19.64 -6.81
N GLU A 28 -4.14 20.57 -7.49
CA GLU A 28 -2.70 20.87 -7.33
C GLU A 28 -2.36 21.36 -5.91
N GLN A 29 -3.18 22.24 -5.34
CA GLN A 29 -3.01 22.68 -3.95
C GLN A 29 -3.11 21.50 -2.96
N ILE A 30 -4.08 20.60 -3.14
CA ILE A 30 -4.24 19.40 -2.32
C ILE A 30 -3.00 18.51 -2.45
N TYR A 31 -2.51 18.29 -3.68
CA TYR A 31 -1.29 17.51 -3.90
C TYR A 31 -0.08 18.11 -3.18
N GLU A 32 0.17 19.41 -3.35
CA GLU A 32 1.29 20.10 -2.70
C GLU A 32 1.22 20.02 -1.18
N GLU A 33 0.02 20.08 -0.62
CA GLU A 33 -0.19 20.00 0.82
C GLU A 33 -0.07 18.57 1.36
N ALA A 34 -0.46 17.56 0.58
CA ALA A 34 -0.52 16.17 1.02
C ALA A 34 0.72 15.34 0.64
N LYS A 35 1.56 15.80 -0.29
CA LYS A 35 2.73 15.04 -0.76
C LYS A 35 3.74 14.75 0.34
N THR A 36 4.27 13.53 0.32
CA THR A 36 5.22 13.02 1.31
C THR A 36 6.46 12.42 0.63
N PRO A 37 7.37 13.26 0.11
CA PRO A 37 8.49 12.81 -0.71
C PRO A 37 9.59 12.09 0.08
N TYR A 38 9.55 12.13 1.42
CA TYR A 38 10.59 11.54 2.26
C TYR A 38 10.12 10.21 2.86
N LYS A 39 10.56 9.10 2.30
CA LYS A 39 10.29 7.77 2.86
C LYS A 39 11.13 7.55 4.12
N TYR A 40 10.46 7.48 5.26
CA TYR A 40 11.08 7.23 6.56
C TYR A 40 11.52 5.77 6.72
N GLY A 41 10.71 4.83 6.26
CA GLY A 41 10.93 3.38 6.38
C GLY A 41 9.78 2.65 7.06
N LEU A 42 10.03 1.43 7.51
CA LEU A 42 9.02 0.63 8.21
C LEU A 42 8.72 1.20 9.60
N ALA A 43 7.45 1.31 9.94
CA ALA A 43 6.96 1.64 11.28
C ALA A 43 6.73 0.38 12.11
N VAL A 44 6.14 -0.64 11.47
CA VAL A 44 5.85 -1.94 12.07
C VAL A 44 6.19 -3.03 11.07
N ALA A 45 6.96 -4.02 11.51
CA ALA A 45 7.27 -5.22 10.76
C ALA A 45 6.82 -6.46 11.55
N PRO A 46 6.49 -7.58 10.89
CA PRO A 46 6.21 -8.82 11.58
C PRO A 46 7.46 -9.35 12.33
N ALA A 47 7.22 -10.06 13.42
CA ALA A 47 8.31 -10.64 14.21
C ALA A 47 9.03 -11.81 13.52
N ASP A 48 8.40 -12.41 12.51
CA ASP A 48 8.92 -13.57 11.77
C ASP A 48 8.50 -13.54 10.30
N ASN A 49 9.01 -14.47 9.51
CA ASN A 49 8.71 -14.58 8.07
C ASN A 49 7.38 -15.31 7.77
N LYS A 50 6.64 -15.76 8.78
CA LYS A 50 5.34 -16.42 8.61
C LYS A 50 4.19 -15.43 8.67
N HIS A 51 4.33 -14.39 9.49
CA HIS A 51 3.30 -13.36 9.65
C HIS A 51 3.50 -12.22 8.65
N LYS A 52 2.41 -11.63 8.27
CA LYS A 52 2.33 -10.46 7.40
C LYS A 52 1.44 -9.40 8.06
N ILE A 53 1.76 -8.13 7.86
CA ILE A 53 1.07 -6.99 8.46
C ILE A 53 0.52 -6.10 7.35
N ASP A 54 -0.72 -5.62 7.50
CA ASP A 54 -1.40 -4.85 6.47
C ASP A 54 -2.41 -3.85 7.06
N CYS A 55 -2.99 -2.96 6.23
CA CYS A 55 -4.13 -2.09 6.50
C CYS A 55 -3.99 -1.20 7.74
N PRO A 56 -3.10 -0.20 7.76
CA PRO A 56 -2.97 0.73 8.88
C PRO A 56 -4.23 1.61 9.02
N THR A 57 -4.61 1.90 10.27
CA THR A 57 -5.58 2.95 10.61
C THR A 57 -5.09 3.68 11.85
N VAL A 58 -4.78 4.97 11.72
CA VAL A 58 -4.13 5.77 12.76
C VAL A 58 -5.13 6.74 13.39
N PHE A 59 -5.13 6.83 14.72
CA PHE A 59 -5.99 7.71 15.48
C PHE A 59 -5.31 8.17 16.78
N ARG A 60 -5.94 9.07 17.51
CA ARG A 60 -5.39 9.64 18.75
C ARG A 60 -6.36 9.46 19.92
N GLU A 61 -5.82 9.17 21.09
CA GLU A 61 -6.53 9.24 22.37
C GLU A 61 -5.62 9.91 23.40
N GLY A 62 -6.06 11.05 23.95
CA GLY A 62 -5.22 11.87 24.81
C GLY A 62 -3.98 12.38 24.09
N ASP A 63 -2.82 12.15 24.68
CA ASP A 63 -1.53 12.55 24.13
C ASP A 63 -0.85 11.46 23.28
N LYS A 64 -1.45 10.28 23.21
CA LYS A 64 -0.90 9.12 22.48
C LYS A 64 -1.55 8.94 21.13
N TRP A 65 -0.75 8.48 20.18
CA TRP A 65 -1.20 7.96 18.90
C TRP A 65 -1.36 6.46 18.97
N TYR A 66 -2.37 5.96 18.29
CA TYR A 66 -2.64 4.54 18.15
C TYR A 66 -2.78 4.17 16.69
N MET A 67 -2.41 2.95 16.35
CA MET A 67 -2.60 2.40 15.03
C MET A 67 -3.15 0.99 15.15
N THR A 68 -4.33 0.74 14.57
CA THR A 68 -4.74 -0.63 14.30
C THR A 68 -4.20 -1.07 12.94
N TYR A 69 -3.89 -2.34 12.85
CA TYR A 69 -3.46 -3.00 11.63
C TYR A 69 -3.86 -4.48 11.68
N VAL A 70 -3.90 -5.14 10.54
CA VAL A 70 -4.20 -6.55 10.47
C VAL A 70 -2.92 -7.38 10.45
N VAL A 71 -2.96 -8.51 11.13
CA VAL A 71 -1.91 -9.54 11.10
C VAL A 71 -2.55 -10.83 10.59
N TYR A 72 -1.89 -11.49 9.68
CA TYR A 72 -2.32 -12.80 9.21
C TYR A 72 -1.15 -13.74 9.06
N ASN A 73 -1.44 -15.03 9.27
CA ASN A 73 -0.50 -16.11 9.17
C ASN A 73 -0.70 -16.83 7.83
N GLY A 74 0.39 -17.20 7.23
CA GLY A 74 0.35 -18.05 6.07
C GLY A 74 0.74 -17.39 4.77
N LYS A 75 1.03 -18.23 3.81
CA LYS A 75 1.22 -17.88 2.41
C LYS A 75 -0.12 -17.41 1.87
N SER A 76 -0.12 -16.56 0.87
CA SER A 76 -1.31 -16.32 0.05
C SER A 76 -1.84 -17.69 -0.40
N GLY A 77 -3.00 -18.10 0.13
CA GLY A 77 -3.57 -19.42 -0.14
C GLY A 77 -4.19 -20.08 1.07
N LEU A 78 -4.39 -21.39 0.98
CA LEU A 78 -5.22 -22.18 1.88
C LEU A 78 -4.60 -22.46 3.26
N ASP A 79 -3.33 -22.13 3.47
CA ASP A 79 -2.60 -22.48 4.69
C ASP A 79 -2.75 -21.40 5.76
N GLY A 80 -3.60 -21.67 6.73
CA GLY A 80 -3.76 -20.83 7.90
C GLY A 80 -5.02 -19.98 7.89
N ARG A 81 -5.34 -19.46 9.05
CA ARG A 81 -6.44 -18.52 9.25
C ARG A 81 -6.04 -17.14 8.70
N GLY A 82 -7.01 -16.32 8.37
CA GLY A 82 -6.77 -15.00 7.80
C GLY A 82 -6.46 -13.94 8.85
N TYR A 83 -7.20 -12.83 8.80
CA TYR A 83 -6.91 -11.63 9.57
C TYR A 83 -7.30 -11.70 11.05
N GLU A 84 -6.40 -11.20 11.89
CA GLU A 84 -6.68 -10.67 13.23
C GLU A 84 -6.36 -9.18 13.24
N THR A 85 -7.02 -8.39 14.10
CA THR A 85 -6.72 -6.97 14.29
C THR A 85 -5.83 -6.76 15.52
N TRP A 86 -4.75 -6.07 15.33
CA TRP A 86 -3.79 -5.70 16.36
C TRP A 86 -3.76 -4.18 16.56
N ILE A 87 -3.24 -3.74 17.69
CA ILE A 87 -3.05 -2.32 18.00
C ILE A 87 -1.62 -2.04 18.45
N ALA A 88 -1.09 -0.90 18.03
CA ALA A 88 0.17 -0.33 18.49
C ALA A 88 -0.04 1.10 18.99
N GLU A 89 0.91 1.61 19.77
CA GLU A 89 0.94 3.00 20.24
C GLU A 89 2.23 3.71 19.83
N SER A 90 2.18 5.05 19.78
CA SER A 90 3.32 5.92 19.49
C SER A 90 3.17 7.27 20.19
N ASP A 91 4.30 7.87 20.54
CA ASP A 91 4.35 9.25 21.04
C ASP A 91 4.60 10.26 19.91
N ASN A 92 5.11 9.84 18.75
CA ASN A 92 5.66 10.72 17.72
C ASN A 92 5.26 10.37 16.27
N LEU A 93 4.36 9.40 16.07
CA LEU A 93 3.94 8.89 14.75
C LEU A 93 5.03 8.14 13.94
N LEU A 94 6.26 8.06 14.44
CA LEU A 94 7.38 7.42 13.75
C LEU A 94 7.79 6.09 14.38
N GLU A 95 7.85 6.07 15.71
CA GLU A 95 8.24 4.90 16.49
C GLU A 95 7.01 4.27 17.14
N TRP A 96 6.80 2.98 16.87
CA TRP A 96 5.60 2.28 17.26
C TRP A 96 5.89 1.07 18.13
N ARG A 97 5.10 0.89 19.18
CA ARG A 97 5.14 -0.26 20.07
C ARG A 97 3.84 -1.05 19.98
N THR A 98 3.91 -2.28 19.52
CA THR A 98 2.76 -3.20 19.49
C THR A 98 2.27 -3.50 20.92
N LEU A 99 0.98 -3.36 21.14
CA LEU A 99 0.32 -3.63 22.42
C LEU A 99 -0.30 -5.03 22.46
N GLY A 100 -0.96 -5.46 21.37
CA GLY A 100 -1.61 -6.76 21.29
C GLY A 100 -2.78 -6.80 20.33
N ARG A 101 -3.62 -7.84 20.49
CA ARG A 101 -4.80 -8.08 19.66
C ARG A 101 -6.04 -7.36 20.21
N VAL A 102 -6.91 -6.94 19.30
CA VAL A 102 -8.20 -6.32 19.62
C VAL A 102 -9.40 -7.01 18.94
N LEU A 103 -9.17 -7.76 17.85
CA LEU A 103 -10.11 -8.72 17.30
C LEU A 103 -9.36 -10.01 16.98
N SER A 104 -9.67 -11.08 17.71
CA SER A 104 -9.08 -12.40 17.51
C SER A 104 -10.05 -13.34 16.79
N TYR A 105 -9.59 -14.47 16.34
CA TYR A 105 -10.44 -15.52 15.76
C TYR A 105 -11.57 -15.94 16.71
N ARG A 106 -12.73 -16.27 16.14
CA ARG A 106 -13.95 -16.57 16.90
C ARG A 106 -14.64 -17.83 16.35
N ASP A 107 -14.23 -18.99 16.82
CA ASP A 107 -14.77 -20.27 16.35
C ASP A 107 -16.28 -20.39 16.53
N GLY A 108 -16.94 -21.00 15.55
CA GLY A 108 -18.38 -21.18 15.55
C GLY A 108 -19.21 -19.97 15.06
N PHE A 109 -18.56 -18.90 14.64
CA PHE A 109 -19.21 -17.72 14.07
C PHE A 109 -18.87 -17.54 12.59
N TRP A 110 -19.67 -16.71 11.91
CA TRP A 110 -19.53 -16.39 10.49
C TRP A 110 -18.18 -15.75 10.13
N ASP A 111 -17.50 -15.15 11.10
CA ASP A 111 -16.25 -14.41 10.98
C ASP A 111 -15.05 -15.16 11.61
N CYS A 112 -15.15 -16.49 11.71
CA CYS A 112 -14.22 -17.29 12.50
C CYS A 112 -12.75 -17.22 12.03
N ASN A 113 -12.50 -16.94 10.76
CA ASN A 113 -11.14 -16.93 10.19
C ASN A 113 -10.67 -15.56 9.69
N GLN A 114 -11.56 -14.57 9.60
CA GLN A 114 -11.22 -13.24 9.09
C GLN A 114 -11.86 -12.18 10.00
N ARG A 115 -11.05 -11.35 10.64
CA ARG A 115 -11.49 -10.25 11.48
C ARG A 115 -10.53 -9.06 11.36
N GLY A 116 -10.53 -8.42 10.18
CA GLY A 116 -9.71 -7.24 9.86
C GLY A 116 -10.46 -5.95 10.17
N GLY A 117 -10.12 -5.28 11.26
CA GLY A 117 -10.89 -4.17 11.84
C GLY A 117 -10.34 -2.78 11.52
N PHE A 118 -11.27 -1.84 11.35
CA PHE A 118 -11.02 -0.44 11.04
C PHE A 118 -11.83 0.44 12.00
N PRO A 119 -11.17 1.14 12.95
CA PRO A 119 -11.82 2.06 13.88
C PRO A 119 -12.68 3.09 13.16
N ALA A 120 -13.89 3.27 13.66
CA ALA A 120 -14.90 4.14 13.08
C ALA A 120 -14.98 5.49 13.79
N LEU A 121 -15.58 6.47 13.11
CA LEU A 121 -15.84 7.83 13.61
C LEU A 121 -14.58 8.64 13.94
N PRO A 122 -13.50 8.56 13.13
CA PRO A 122 -12.38 9.46 13.32
C PRO A 122 -12.83 10.92 13.06
N ASP A 123 -12.14 11.86 13.70
CA ASP A 123 -12.21 13.26 13.30
C ASP A 123 -11.66 13.39 11.88
N MET A 124 -12.47 13.91 10.95
CA MET A 124 -12.12 14.03 9.53
C MET A 124 -11.35 15.30 9.19
N GLU A 125 -11.27 16.27 10.10
CA GLU A 125 -10.65 17.55 9.77
C GLU A 125 -9.15 17.39 9.50
N TRP A 126 -8.70 17.93 8.38
CA TRP A 126 -7.30 17.92 8.01
C TRP A 126 -6.43 18.68 9.01
N GLY A 127 -5.51 17.99 9.65
CA GLY A 127 -4.74 18.55 10.75
C GLY A 127 -5.53 18.74 12.04
N GLY A 128 -6.69 18.10 12.15
CA GLY A 128 -7.55 18.08 13.33
C GLY A 128 -7.01 17.19 14.45
N SER A 129 -7.93 16.73 15.30
CA SER A 129 -7.57 15.91 16.47
C SER A 129 -7.21 14.47 16.13
N TYR A 130 -7.77 13.92 15.05
CA TYR A 130 -7.73 12.49 14.69
C TYR A 130 -8.27 11.57 15.80
N ALA A 131 -8.99 12.12 16.76
CA ALA A 131 -9.60 11.34 17.83
C ALA A 131 -10.79 10.53 17.32
N LEU A 132 -10.98 9.34 17.86
CA LEU A 132 -12.19 8.55 17.61
C LEU A 132 -13.33 9.09 18.46
N GLN A 133 -14.41 9.51 17.82
CA GLN A 133 -15.60 10.01 18.49
C GLN A 133 -16.40 8.82 19.07
N THR A 134 -16.98 8.99 20.26
CA THR A 134 -17.85 7.99 20.84
C THR A 134 -19.30 8.23 20.42
N TYR A 135 -20.00 7.15 20.12
CA TYR A 135 -21.43 7.17 19.91
C TYR A 135 -22.11 6.23 20.90
N LYS A 136 -23.07 6.75 21.68
CA LYS A 136 -23.72 6.03 22.79
C LYS A 136 -22.74 5.45 23.81
N GLY A 137 -21.72 6.24 24.15
CA GLY A 137 -20.70 5.85 25.13
C GLY A 137 -19.75 4.75 24.70
N LYS A 138 -19.64 4.49 23.41
CA LYS A 138 -18.81 3.42 22.84
C LYS A 138 -17.93 3.94 21.72
N HIS A 139 -16.73 3.40 21.59
CA HIS A 139 -15.95 3.40 20.37
C HIS A 139 -16.43 2.27 19.46
N TRP A 140 -16.46 2.52 18.18
CA TRP A 140 -16.97 1.61 17.17
C TRP A 140 -15.88 1.22 16.18
N MET A 141 -16.05 0.06 15.60
CA MET A 141 -15.14 -0.47 14.56
C MET A 141 -15.97 -1.26 13.56
N THR A 142 -15.77 -1.03 12.28
CA THR A 142 -16.19 -1.98 11.26
C THR A 142 -15.05 -2.93 10.96
N TYR A 143 -15.35 -4.14 10.51
CA TYR A 143 -14.31 -5.09 10.13
C TYR A 143 -14.76 -5.94 8.94
N LEU A 144 -13.82 -6.30 8.09
CA LEU A 144 -14.04 -7.37 7.15
C LEU A 144 -13.98 -8.69 7.90
N GLY A 145 -14.96 -9.56 7.65
CA GLY A 145 -15.10 -10.83 8.33
C GLY A 145 -15.51 -11.94 7.39
N GLY A 146 -15.17 -13.19 7.75
CA GLY A 146 -15.54 -14.35 6.95
C GLY A 146 -15.01 -15.67 7.49
N GLU A 147 -15.55 -16.76 6.95
CA GLU A 147 -15.14 -18.13 7.27
C GLU A 147 -13.96 -18.63 6.44
N GLY A 148 -13.64 -17.98 5.33
CA GLY A 148 -12.58 -18.40 4.46
C GLY A 148 -11.20 -18.24 5.08
N THR A 149 -10.25 -19.06 4.67
CA THR A 149 -8.86 -19.04 5.16
C THR A 149 -7.93 -18.27 4.23
N GLY A 150 -6.74 -17.95 4.71
CA GLY A 150 -5.68 -17.29 3.96
C GLY A 150 -5.89 -15.80 3.77
N TYR A 151 -5.03 -15.20 2.97
CA TYR A 151 -5.07 -13.78 2.65
C TYR A 151 -6.35 -13.42 1.89
N GLU A 152 -7.11 -12.46 2.43
CA GLU A 152 -8.37 -11.97 1.85
C GLU A 152 -9.41 -13.08 1.54
N SER A 153 -9.38 -14.19 2.31
CA SER A 153 -10.37 -15.26 2.17
C SER A 153 -10.44 -15.85 0.75
N VAL A 154 -9.47 -16.64 0.38
CA VAL A 154 -9.30 -17.17 -1.00
C VAL A 154 -10.52 -17.95 -1.52
N ASN A 155 -11.27 -18.59 -0.65
CA ASN A 155 -12.30 -19.58 -1.02
C ASN A 155 -13.73 -19.20 -0.64
N LYS A 156 -13.95 -18.10 0.06
CA LYS A 156 -15.28 -17.63 0.48
C LYS A 156 -15.32 -16.10 0.48
N PRO A 157 -16.49 -15.48 0.23
CA PRO A 157 -16.61 -14.03 0.29
C PRO A 157 -16.40 -13.49 1.70
N LEU A 158 -15.96 -12.25 1.78
CA LEU A 158 -15.93 -11.44 2.99
C LEU A 158 -17.19 -10.58 3.09
N TYR A 159 -17.56 -10.28 4.31
CA TYR A 159 -18.69 -9.41 4.67
C TYR A 159 -18.24 -8.35 5.66
N ILE A 160 -19.07 -7.32 5.89
CA ILE A 160 -18.76 -6.26 6.84
C ILE A 160 -19.42 -6.56 8.19
N GLY A 161 -18.60 -6.67 9.23
CA GLY A 161 -18.98 -6.81 10.61
C GLY A 161 -18.95 -5.50 11.38
N LEU A 162 -19.44 -5.51 12.62
CA LEU A 162 -19.44 -4.37 13.53
C LEU A 162 -18.99 -4.81 14.93
N ALA A 163 -17.99 -4.11 15.47
CA ALA A 163 -17.48 -4.29 16.81
C ALA A 163 -17.49 -2.98 17.60
N TRP A 164 -17.38 -3.06 18.93
CA TRP A 164 -17.34 -1.89 19.81
C TRP A 164 -16.62 -2.20 21.11
N THR A 165 -16.16 -1.12 21.76
CA THR A 165 -15.66 -1.16 23.14
C THR A 165 -16.10 0.09 23.90
N ASP A 166 -16.24 -0.03 25.22
CA ASP A 166 -16.42 1.06 26.18
C ASP A 166 -15.17 1.26 27.05
N ARG A 167 -14.09 0.53 26.76
CA ARG A 167 -12.80 0.61 27.45
C ARG A 167 -11.84 1.58 26.76
N PRO A 168 -10.81 2.06 27.46
CA PRO A 168 -9.75 2.87 26.86
C PRO A 168 -9.09 2.16 25.68
N LEU A 169 -8.82 2.92 24.60
CA LEU A 169 -8.28 2.38 23.35
C LEU A 169 -6.83 1.90 23.51
N GLY A 170 -6.07 2.51 24.40
CA GLY A 170 -4.68 2.16 24.67
C GLY A 170 -4.45 0.85 25.39
N SER A 171 -5.52 0.11 25.76
CA SER A 171 -5.41 -1.23 26.29
C SER A 171 -5.75 -2.27 25.20
N ALA A 172 -4.79 -3.15 24.87
CA ALA A 172 -5.07 -4.26 23.99
C ALA A 172 -6.04 -5.24 24.68
N HIS A 173 -7.29 -5.24 24.26
CA HIS A 173 -8.34 -6.14 24.75
C HIS A 173 -9.28 -6.49 23.61
N GLU A 174 -9.93 -7.65 23.70
CA GLU A 174 -10.91 -8.07 22.71
C GLU A 174 -12.14 -7.14 22.71
N TRP A 175 -12.48 -6.59 21.54
CA TRP A 175 -13.68 -5.79 21.34
C TRP A 175 -14.90 -6.71 21.19
N GLN A 176 -16.02 -6.26 21.71
CA GLN A 176 -17.30 -6.94 21.50
C GLN A 176 -17.69 -6.84 20.02
N ALA A 177 -18.25 -7.89 19.46
CA ALA A 177 -18.69 -7.91 18.07
C ALA A 177 -20.09 -8.49 17.90
N GLN A 178 -20.81 -8.06 16.87
CA GLN A 178 -22.10 -8.64 16.50
C GLN A 178 -21.94 -10.07 15.97
N ASP A 179 -22.97 -10.91 16.22
CA ASP A 179 -22.98 -12.30 15.79
C ASP A 179 -23.37 -12.49 14.31
N LYS A 180 -23.73 -11.42 13.63
CA LYS A 180 -24.07 -11.41 12.20
C LYS A 180 -23.42 -10.22 11.53
N PRO A 181 -23.07 -10.31 10.24
CA PRO A 181 -22.58 -9.17 9.48
C PRO A 181 -23.63 -8.06 9.45
N VAL A 182 -23.20 -6.81 9.41
CA VAL A 182 -24.08 -5.65 9.20
C VAL A 182 -24.35 -5.38 7.74
N MET A 183 -23.49 -5.88 6.85
CA MET A 183 -23.70 -5.90 5.40
C MET A 183 -23.10 -7.18 4.80
N SER A 184 -23.79 -7.71 3.80
CA SER A 184 -23.44 -8.95 3.10
C SER A 184 -23.74 -8.81 1.60
N ILE A 185 -23.00 -9.53 0.77
CA ILE A 185 -23.28 -9.64 -0.68
C ILE A 185 -24.63 -10.32 -0.96
N HIS A 186 -25.22 -10.99 0.04
CA HIS A 186 -26.52 -11.67 -0.04
C HIS A 186 -27.70 -10.81 0.37
N ASP A 187 -27.47 -9.58 0.83
CA ASP A 187 -28.56 -8.67 1.19
C ASP A 187 -29.41 -8.32 -0.04
N LYS A 188 -30.69 -8.04 0.21
CA LYS A 188 -31.63 -7.72 -0.88
C LYS A 188 -31.27 -6.47 -1.68
N ASP A 189 -30.59 -5.50 -1.04
CA ASP A 189 -30.13 -4.26 -1.63
C ASP A 189 -28.67 -4.30 -2.09
N ALA A 190 -28.01 -5.47 -2.04
CA ALA A 190 -26.65 -5.65 -2.54
C ALA A 190 -26.62 -5.49 -4.07
N GLN A 191 -25.72 -4.62 -4.54
CA GLN A 191 -25.63 -4.20 -5.93
C GLN A 191 -24.58 -5.03 -6.69
N TRP A 192 -24.60 -4.99 -8.02
CA TRP A 192 -23.75 -5.80 -8.90
C TRP A 192 -22.25 -5.67 -8.61
N TRP A 193 -21.77 -4.47 -8.28
CA TRP A 193 -20.37 -4.15 -8.07
C TRP A 193 -19.76 -4.76 -6.80
N GLU A 194 -20.57 -5.29 -5.88
CA GLU A 194 -20.13 -5.89 -4.61
C GLU A 194 -20.46 -7.40 -4.49
N LYS A 195 -20.95 -8.03 -5.54
CA LYS A 195 -21.48 -9.41 -5.50
C LYS A 195 -20.44 -10.51 -5.32
N LEU A 196 -19.15 -10.21 -5.47
CA LEU A 196 -18.10 -11.19 -5.26
C LEU A 196 -17.60 -11.20 -3.81
N THR A 197 -17.31 -10.03 -3.24
CA THR A 197 -16.79 -9.91 -1.88
C THR A 197 -16.78 -8.44 -1.44
N GLN A 198 -16.81 -8.20 -0.13
CA GLN A 198 -16.64 -6.88 0.48
C GLN A 198 -15.32 -6.84 1.23
N TYR A 199 -14.68 -5.67 1.27
CA TYR A 199 -13.37 -5.49 1.89
C TYR A 199 -13.39 -4.41 2.98
N LYS A 200 -12.37 -3.57 3.04
CA LYS A 200 -12.22 -2.51 4.03
C LYS A 200 -13.38 -1.54 3.99
N SER A 201 -13.82 -1.14 5.18
CA SER A 201 -14.84 -0.12 5.37
C SER A 201 -14.41 0.88 6.43
N VAL A 202 -14.71 2.15 6.22
CA VAL A 202 -14.46 3.23 7.18
C VAL A 202 -15.74 4.02 7.37
N VAL A 203 -16.12 4.27 8.62
CA VAL A 203 -17.34 5.01 8.96
C VAL A 203 -17.00 6.38 9.48
N TYR A 204 -17.67 7.39 8.95
CA TYR A 204 -17.57 8.77 9.37
C TYR A 204 -18.87 9.26 10.00
N TRP A 205 -18.75 10.19 10.95
CA TRP A 205 -19.90 10.87 11.52
C TRP A 205 -20.11 12.19 10.80
N ASP A 206 -21.00 12.18 9.82
CA ASP A 206 -21.49 13.37 9.12
C ASP A 206 -22.61 14.03 9.97
N LYS A 207 -22.25 14.98 10.81
CA LYS A 207 -23.17 15.70 11.68
C LYS A 207 -24.14 16.59 10.90
N GLU A 208 -23.73 17.03 9.72
CA GLU A 208 -24.54 17.84 8.81
C GLU A 208 -25.54 16.98 8.02
N LYS A 209 -25.33 15.68 7.99
CA LYS A 209 -26.17 14.72 7.26
C LYS A 209 -26.26 15.02 5.78
N THR A 210 -25.17 15.38 5.16
CA THR A 210 -25.04 15.73 3.73
C THR A 210 -25.76 14.72 2.83
N LEU A 211 -25.68 13.44 3.16
CA LEU A 211 -26.34 12.34 2.43
C LEU A 211 -27.64 11.85 3.11
N GLY A 212 -28.23 12.65 4.03
CA GLY A 212 -29.49 12.36 4.69
C GLY A 212 -29.38 11.40 5.91
N ALA A 213 -28.20 10.99 6.31
CA ALA A 213 -27.96 10.15 7.48
C ALA A 213 -26.69 10.57 8.22
N PRO A 214 -26.61 10.39 9.56
CA PRO A 214 -25.45 10.86 10.33
C PRO A 214 -24.22 9.97 10.18
N PHE A 215 -24.37 8.71 9.78
CA PHE A 215 -23.22 7.81 9.60
C PHE A 215 -23.10 7.40 8.14
N VAL A 216 -21.92 7.68 7.59
CA VAL A 216 -21.55 7.40 6.21
C VAL A 216 -20.39 6.41 6.23
N MET A 217 -20.62 5.23 5.68
CA MET A 217 -19.60 4.21 5.48
C MET A 217 -19.10 4.27 4.06
N PHE A 218 -17.80 4.45 3.85
CA PHE A 218 -17.14 4.15 2.60
C PHE A 218 -16.59 2.73 2.69
N TYR A 219 -16.83 1.92 1.66
CA TYR A 219 -16.29 0.57 1.61
C TYR A 219 -15.89 0.19 0.20
N ASN A 220 -14.86 -0.64 0.06
CA ASN A 220 -14.53 -1.22 -1.23
C ASN A 220 -15.03 -2.66 -1.33
N ALA A 221 -15.39 -3.04 -2.53
CA ALA A 221 -15.91 -4.36 -2.83
C ALA A 221 -15.61 -4.75 -4.29
N ALA A 222 -15.60 -6.05 -4.56
CA ALA A 222 -15.43 -6.58 -5.89
C ALA A 222 -16.74 -7.08 -6.48
N GLY A 223 -16.90 -6.82 -7.78
CA GLY A 223 -18.02 -7.30 -8.58
C GLY A 223 -17.68 -7.31 -10.05
N ARG A 224 -18.59 -7.87 -10.86
CA ARG A 224 -18.50 -7.86 -12.32
C ARG A 224 -19.49 -6.90 -12.91
N HIS A 225 -19.04 -6.09 -13.87
CA HIS A 225 -19.92 -5.18 -14.57
C HIS A 225 -20.93 -5.98 -15.41
N PRO A 226 -22.24 -5.70 -15.30
CA PRO A 226 -23.28 -6.54 -15.91
C PRO A 226 -23.25 -6.57 -17.45
N GLU A 227 -22.74 -5.52 -18.10
CA GLU A 227 -22.68 -5.45 -19.55
C GLU A 227 -21.34 -5.89 -20.13
N THR A 228 -20.22 -5.58 -19.45
CA THR A 228 -18.87 -5.82 -19.96
C THR A 228 -18.19 -7.04 -19.35
N ASP A 229 -18.78 -7.64 -18.30
CA ASP A 229 -18.20 -8.70 -17.46
C ASP A 229 -16.88 -8.32 -16.78
N LEU A 230 -16.49 -7.06 -16.84
CA LEU A 230 -15.26 -6.51 -16.29
C LEU A 230 -15.25 -6.66 -14.76
N LYS A 231 -14.24 -7.36 -14.23
CA LYS A 231 -14.04 -7.53 -12.80
C LYS A 231 -13.15 -6.41 -12.28
N ALA A 232 -13.64 -5.63 -11.31
CA ALA A 232 -12.83 -4.64 -10.62
C ALA A 232 -13.27 -4.47 -9.17
N GLU A 233 -12.39 -3.91 -8.35
CA GLU A 233 -12.77 -3.41 -7.04
C GLU A 233 -13.11 -1.93 -7.13
N ARG A 234 -14.18 -1.55 -6.44
CA ARG A 234 -14.77 -0.22 -6.49
C ARG A 234 -15.09 0.28 -5.09
N VAL A 235 -15.24 1.58 -4.95
CA VAL A 235 -15.64 2.24 -3.70
C VAL A 235 -17.11 2.62 -3.77
N GLY A 236 -17.85 2.28 -2.73
CA GLY A 236 -19.24 2.68 -2.56
C GLY A 236 -19.55 3.19 -1.16
N ILE A 237 -20.77 3.60 -0.98
CA ILE A 237 -21.30 4.23 0.24
C ILE A 237 -22.47 3.43 0.78
N ALA A 238 -22.51 3.28 2.12
CA ALA A 238 -23.69 2.89 2.86
C ALA A 238 -23.99 3.90 3.95
N LEU A 239 -25.29 4.08 4.26
CA LEU A 239 -25.79 5.08 5.18
C LEU A 239 -26.47 4.42 6.38
N SER A 240 -26.28 4.99 7.57
CA SER A 240 -26.92 4.51 8.80
C SER A 240 -27.37 5.64 9.71
N LYS A 241 -28.45 5.40 10.46
CA LYS A 241 -28.95 6.29 11.52
C LYS A 241 -28.49 5.87 12.92
N ASP A 242 -27.98 4.64 13.07
CA ASP A 242 -27.73 4.03 14.38
C ASP A 242 -26.48 3.15 14.48
N MET A 243 -25.61 3.16 13.46
CA MET A 243 -24.43 2.31 13.30
C MET A 243 -24.70 0.82 13.05
N LYS A 244 -25.90 0.34 13.32
CA LYS A 244 -26.25 -1.09 13.30
C LYS A 244 -26.99 -1.52 12.03
N LYS A 245 -27.81 -0.63 11.47
CA LYS A 245 -28.60 -0.88 10.26
C LYS A 245 -28.08 0.02 9.14
N TRP A 246 -27.68 -0.61 8.06
CA TRP A 246 -27.08 0.06 6.93
C TRP A 246 -27.94 -0.06 5.68
N LYS A 247 -27.99 0.97 4.90
CA LYS A 247 -28.64 1.02 3.59
C LYS A 247 -27.64 1.51 2.55
N ARG A 248 -27.50 0.77 1.49
CA ARG A 248 -26.61 1.14 0.39
C ARG A 248 -27.07 2.40 -0.31
N TYR A 249 -26.12 3.23 -0.69
CA TYR A 249 -26.43 4.43 -1.45
C TYR A 249 -26.88 4.02 -2.86
N PRO A 250 -28.02 4.56 -3.38
CA PRO A 250 -28.55 4.13 -4.67
C PRO A 250 -27.63 4.39 -5.87
N GLY A 251 -26.80 5.43 -5.79
CA GLY A 251 -25.84 5.82 -6.84
C GLY A 251 -24.48 5.11 -6.79
N ASN A 252 -24.35 4.03 -6.05
CA ASN A 252 -23.11 3.24 -6.03
C ASN A 252 -22.83 2.52 -7.36
N PRO A 253 -21.56 2.21 -7.68
CA PRO A 253 -20.35 2.65 -6.96
C PRO A 253 -20.13 4.16 -7.19
N VAL A 254 -19.49 4.84 -6.21
CA VAL A 254 -19.22 6.28 -6.30
C VAL A 254 -17.84 6.59 -6.86
N PHE A 255 -16.91 5.62 -6.86
CA PHE A 255 -15.57 5.80 -7.40
C PHE A 255 -14.91 4.48 -7.80
N ALA A 256 -14.22 4.47 -8.94
CA ALA A 256 -13.42 3.33 -9.41
C ALA A 256 -12.45 3.72 -10.52
N HIS A 257 -11.42 2.91 -10.72
CA HIS A 257 -10.67 2.79 -11.97
C HIS A 257 -11.23 1.59 -12.74
N GLU A 258 -11.89 1.85 -13.85
CA GLU A 258 -12.66 0.85 -14.61
C GLU A 258 -11.79 0.14 -15.66
N ALA A 259 -10.85 -0.71 -15.21
CA ALA A 259 -10.16 -1.66 -16.08
C ALA A 259 -10.21 -3.06 -15.48
N ASP A 260 -10.11 -4.10 -16.29
CA ASP A 260 -10.23 -5.48 -15.79
C ASP A 260 -9.09 -5.85 -14.86
N GLY A 261 -9.45 -6.37 -13.69
CA GLY A 261 -8.52 -6.73 -12.63
C GLY A 261 -8.00 -5.55 -11.79
N THR A 262 -8.42 -4.31 -12.05
CA THR A 262 -8.01 -3.16 -11.21
C THR A 262 -8.61 -3.22 -9.83
N ILE A 263 -7.85 -2.68 -8.88
CA ILE A 263 -8.27 -2.47 -7.50
C ILE A 263 -8.30 -0.97 -7.24
N THR A 264 -9.44 -0.48 -6.75
CA THR A 264 -9.58 0.87 -6.19
C THR A 264 -10.16 0.72 -4.79
N GLY A 265 -9.37 1.03 -3.77
CA GLY A 265 -9.79 0.68 -2.42
C GLY A 265 -9.15 1.46 -1.29
N ASP A 266 -9.56 1.08 -0.09
CA ASP A 266 -9.08 1.60 1.20
C ASP A 266 -9.29 3.12 1.35
N ALA A 267 -10.45 3.63 0.90
CA ALA A 267 -10.79 5.04 0.97
C ALA A 267 -10.65 5.61 2.38
N HIS A 268 -9.74 6.56 2.55
CA HIS A 268 -9.55 7.34 3.77
C HIS A 268 -9.93 8.80 3.49
N ILE A 269 -11.04 9.26 4.08
CA ILE A 269 -11.62 10.58 3.79
C ILE A 269 -11.14 11.59 4.83
N GLN A 270 -10.69 12.76 4.36
CA GLN A 270 -10.43 13.93 5.19
C GLN A 270 -11.04 15.18 4.60
N LYS A 271 -11.39 16.13 5.43
CA LYS A 271 -11.96 17.42 5.03
C LYS A 271 -10.88 18.51 5.04
N MET A 272 -10.53 19.01 3.86
CA MET A 272 -9.57 20.10 3.68
C MET A 272 -10.29 21.40 3.34
N GLY A 273 -10.77 22.10 4.38
CA GLY A 273 -11.58 23.31 4.20
C GLY A 273 -12.93 22.98 3.59
N ASP A 274 -13.15 23.39 2.36
CA ASP A 274 -14.42 23.22 1.63
C ASP A 274 -14.54 21.92 0.83
N VAL A 275 -13.47 21.11 0.75
CA VAL A 275 -13.45 19.87 -0.01
C VAL A 275 -13.19 18.65 0.87
N TYR A 276 -13.80 17.54 0.49
CA TYR A 276 -13.43 16.21 0.99
C TYR A 276 -12.34 15.61 0.09
N VAL A 277 -11.31 15.07 0.70
CA VAL A 277 -10.21 14.39 0.01
C VAL A 277 -10.23 12.92 0.39
N MET A 278 -10.38 12.06 -0.59
CA MET A 278 -10.27 10.62 -0.44
C MET A 278 -8.84 10.20 -0.80
N PHE A 279 -8.04 9.84 0.20
CA PHE A 279 -6.80 9.13 -0.01
C PHE A 279 -7.13 7.65 -0.23
N TYR A 280 -6.66 7.09 -1.33
CA TYR A 280 -6.94 5.72 -1.71
C TYR A 280 -5.72 5.08 -2.38
N PHE A 281 -5.75 3.78 -2.54
CA PHE A 281 -4.78 3.08 -3.39
C PHE A 281 -5.46 2.53 -4.63
N SER A 282 -4.66 2.39 -5.68
CA SER A 282 -5.03 1.57 -6.82
C SER A 282 -3.95 0.53 -7.09
N ALA A 283 -4.36 -0.61 -7.64
CA ALA A 283 -3.43 -1.65 -8.06
C ALA A 283 -3.84 -2.24 -9.41
N PHE A 284 -2.84 -2.75 -10.12
CA PHE A 284 -2.98 -3.36 -11.46
C PHE A 284 -3.59 -2.41 -12.50
N GLU A 285 -3.38 -1.11 -12.32
CA GLU A 285 -3.82 -0.08 -13.24
C GLU A 285 -2.97 -0.12 -14.52
N PRO A 286 -3.56 -0.35 -15.72
CA PRO A 286 -2.78 -0.54 -16.96
C PRO A 286 -1.94 0.66 -17.37
N SER A 287 -2.32 1.86 -16.93
CA SER A 287 -1.58 3.11 -17.23
C SER A 287 -0.32 3.28 -16.38
N ARG A 288 -0.06 2.41 -15.40
CA ARG A 288 1.08 2.51 -14.49
C ARG A 288 2.10 1.39 -14.73
N LYS A 289 3.39 1.74 -14.54
CA LYS A 289 4.51 0.78 -14.64
C LYS A 289 4.70 -0.05 -13.35
N TYR A 290 4.20 0.42 -12.23
CA TYR A 290 4.26 -0.24 -10.93
C TYR A 290 2.91 -0.88 -10.59
N LYS A 291 2.93 -1.93 -9.77
CA LYS A 291 1.75 -2.76 -9.51
C LYS A 291 0.72 -2.07 -8.62
N ALA A 292 1.15 -1.21 -7.70
CA ALA A 292 0.24 -0.51 -6.79
C ALA A 292 0.83 0.84 -6.37
N PHE A 293 -0.06 1.78 -6.06
CA PHE A 293 0.29 3.15 -5.67
C PHE A 293 -0.79 3.76 -4.80
N ASN A 294 -0.44 4.80 -4.05
CA ASN A 294 -1.38 5.62 -3.31
C ASN A 294 -1.52 6.98 -3.98
N THR A 295 -2.75 7.45 -4.07
CA THR A 295 -3.11 8.73 -4.69
C THR A 295 -4.34 9.34 -4.01
N PHE A 296 -5.03 10.29 -4.62
CA PHE A 296 -6.23 10.88 -4.04
C PHE A 296 -7.25 11.29 -5.11
N ALA A 297 -8.48 11.41 -4.67
CA ALA A 297 -9.57 12.09 -5.36
C ALA A 297 -10.19 13.14 -4.44
N ALA A 298 -10.85 14.14 -4.97
CA ALA A 298 -11.50 15.19 -4.18
C ALA A 298 -12.96 15.38 -4.59
N SER A 299 -13.79 15.80 -3.62
CA SER A 299 -15.23 15.96 -3.80
C SER A 299 -15.77 17.11 -2.93
N TYR A 300 -16.83 17.76 -3.39
CA TYR A 300 -17.58 18.73 -2.58
C TYR A 300 -18.79 18.12 -1.87
N ASP A 301 -19.20 16.88 -2.20
CA ASP A 301 -20.45 16.29 -1.75
C ASP A 301 -20.37 14.82 -1.32
N LEU A 302 -19.16 14.23 -1.24
CA LEU A 302 -18.88 12.83 -0.89
C LEU A 302 -19.31 11.79 -1.95
N VAL A 303 -19.92 12.21 -3.04
CA VAL A 303 -20.48 11.32 -4.07
C VAL A 303 -19.78 11.48 -5.41
N HIS A 304 -19.58 12.72 -5.83
CA HIS A 304 -18.95 13.04 -7.10
C HIS A 304 -17.47 13.35 -6.88
N TRP A 305 -16.61 12.43 -7.31
CA TRP A 305 -15.16 12.47 -7.06
C TRP A 305 -14.40 12.88 -8.32
N THR A 306 -13.58 13.91 -8.21
CA THR A 306 -12.57 14.28 -9.20
C THR A 306 -11.28 13.58 -8.88
N ASP A 307 -10.83 12.71 -9.77
CA ASP A 307 -9.61 11.94 -9.61
C ASP A 307 -8.36 12.75 -9.94
N TRP A 308 -7.31 12.64 -9.13
CA TRP A 308 -6.02 13.26 -9.39
C TRP A 308 -5.30 12.59 -10.55
N LYS A 309 -4.88 13.38 -11.55
CA LYS A 309 -4.22 12.90 -12.77
C LYS A 309 -2.71 13.19 -12.81
N GLY A 310 -2.18 13.82 -11.77
CA GLY A 310 -0.75 14.12 -11.66
C GLY A 310 0.07 12.97 -11.09
N ALA A 311 1.21 13.31 -10.47
CA ALA A 311 2.09 12.31 -9.84
C ALA A 311 1.40 11.64 -8.64
N ASP A 312 1.55 10.33 -8.51
CA ASP A 312 1.04 9.58 -7.37
C ASP A 312 1.74 9.98 -6.06
N LEU A 313 1.04 9.93 -4.94
CA LEU A 313 1.58 10.34 -3.64
C LEU A 313 2.65 9.36 -3.13
N ILE A 314 2.41 8.05 -3.27
CA ILE A 314 3.35 7.00 -2.88
C ILE A 314 3.40 5.94 -3.98
N ILE A 315 4.62 5.62 -4.40
CA ILE A 315 4.93 4.55 -5.35
C ILE A 315 6.01 3.64 -4.79
N PRO A 316 6.15 2.39 -5.25
CA PRO A 316 7.29 1.54 -4.94
C PRO A 316 8.62 2.20 -5.34
N SER A 317 9.59 2.26 -4.42
CA SER A 317 10.88 2.90 -4.70
C SER A 317 12.01 2.50 -3.75
N LYS A 318 11.75 1.64 -2.77
CA LYS A 318 12.71 1.16 -1.78
C LYS A 318 12.68 -0.37 -1.74
N ASP A 319 13.74 -0.97 -1.23
CA ASP A 319 13.89 -2.41 -1.05
C ASP A 319 12.79 -3.06 -0.17
N TYR A 320 12.19 -2.30 0.74
CA TYR A 320 11.09 -2.77 1.56
C TYR A 320 9.70 -2.61 0.93
N ASP A 321 9.55 -1.87 -0.17
CA ASP A 321 8.26 -1.63 -0.83
C ASP A 321 8.28 -1.84 -2.35
N GLU A 322 9.29 -2.50 -2.89
CA GLU A 322 9.52 -2.59 -4.34
C GLU A 322 8.43 -3.33 -5.12
N LEU A 323 7.68 -4.22 -4.45
CA LEU A 323 6.60 -4.96 -5.09
C LEU A 323 5.26 -4.21 -5.00
N PHE A 324 4.91 -3.70 -3.80
CA PHE A 324 3.69 -2.91 -3.58
C PHE A 324 3.93 -1.80 -2.54
N ALA A 325 3.37 -0.63 -2.81
CA ALA A 325 3.20 0.47 -1.87
C ALA A 325 1.72 0.90 -1.94
N HIS A 326 0.86 0.42 -1.03
CA HIS A 326 -0.60 0.53 -1.14
C HIS A 326 -1.29 0.68 0.22
N LYS A 327 -2.63 0.79 0.23
CA LYS A 327 -3.46 0.87 1.44
C LYS A 327 -3.14 2.07 2.32
N SER A 328 -3.52 3.22 1.83
CA SER A 328 -3.22 4.55 2.35
C SER A 328 -3.90 4.88 3.68
N TYR A 329 -3.16 5.54 4.59
CA TYR A 329 -3.74 6.30 5.70
C TYR A 329 -2.87 7.54 5.98
N VAL A 330 -3.47 8.74 5.96
CA VAL A 330 -2.73 10.00 6.01
C VAL A 330 -3.11 10.81 7.25
N VAL A 331 -2.10 11.36 7.94
CA VAL A 331 -2.27 12.20 9.13
C VAL A 331 -1.43 13.44 8.97
N LYS A 332 -1.97 14.63 9.27
CA LYS A 332 -1.21 15.88 9.40
C LYS A 332 -1.12 16.29 10.87
N HIS A 333 0.08 16.37 11.39
CA HIS A 333 0.32 16.76 12.78
C HIS A 333 1.54 17.65 12.90
N ASN A 334 1.42 18.76 13.66
CA ASN A 334 2.50 19.73 13.91
C ASN A 334 3.20 20.21 12.62
N GLY A 335 2.43 20.44 11.56
CA GLY A 335 2.95 20.93 10.27
C GLY A 335 3.76 19.90 9.47
N VAL A 336 3.63 18.61 9.79
CA VAL A 336 4.18 17.48 9.05
C VAL A 336 3.03 16.57 8.62
N VAL A 337 3.07 16.11 7.38
CA VAL A 337 2.17 15.06 6.87
C VAL A 337 2.87 13.73 7.00
N TYR A 338 2.18 12.75 7.54
CA TYR A 338 2.61 11.36 7.69
C TYR A 338 1.69 10.49 6.84
N HIS A 339 2.24 9.80 5.87
CA HIS A 339 1.52 8.88 5.01
C HIS A 339 1.91 7.45 5.37
N PHE A 340 1.03 6.76 6.08
CA PHE A 340 1.16 5.35 6.41
C PHE A 340 0.66 4.51 5.25
N TYR A 341 1.37 3.45 4.93
CA TYR A 341 0.99 2.55 3.85
C TYR A 341 1.53 1.13 4.07
N CYS A 342 0.90 0.16 3.46
CA CYS A 342 1.42 -1.19 3.42
C CYS A 342 2.56 -1.27 2.40
N ALA A 343 3.72 -1.68 2.85
CA ALA A 343 4.91 -1.91 2.08
C ALA A 343 5.15 -3.40 1.89
N VAL A 344 5.40 -3.83 0.64
CA VAL A 344 5.65 -5.22 0.29
C VAL A 344 6.91 -5.30 -0.56
N ASN A 345 7.88 -6.09 -0.12
CA ASN A 345 9.12 -6.29 -0.85
C ASN A 345 9.04 -7.48 -1.84
N ASP A 346 10.12 -7.73 -2.57
CA ASP A 346 10.23 -8.81 -3.56
C ASP A 346 10.07 -10.23 -2.99
N ALA A 347 10.35 -10.40 -1.68
CA ALA A 347 10.14 -11.64 -0.95
C ALA A 347 8.72 -11.77 -0.38
N GLU A 348 7.81 -10.87 -0.74
CA GLU A 348 6.45 -10.81 -0.22
C GLU A 348 6.32 -10.62 1.30
N GLN A 349 7.38 -10.15 1.97
CA GLN A 349 7.28 -9.68 3.35
C GLN A 349 6.44 -8.41 3.36
N ARG A 350 5.57 -8.27 4.36
CA ARG A 350 4.64 -7.14 4.47
C ARG A 350 4.71 -6.47 5.82
N GLY A 351 4.74 -5.15 5.81
CA GLY A 351 4.75 -4.31 7.00
C GLY A 351 4.16 -2.94 6.72
N ILE A 352 4.02 -2.14 7.77
CA ILE A 352 3.57 -0.76 7.62
C ILE A 352 4.78 0.15 7.51
N ALA A 353 4.82 0.96 6.46
CA ALA A 353 5.83 1.98 6.24
C ALA A 353 5.24 3.39 6.36
N ILE A 354 6.11 4.37 6.52
CA ILE A 354 5.78 5.79 6.63
C ILE A 354 6.58 6.58 5.60
N ALA A 355 5.90 7.52 4.95
CA ALA A 355 6.53 8.62 4.24
C ALA A 355 6.07 9.95 4.86
N THR A 356 6.90 10.98 4.78
CA THR A 356 6.67 12.26 5.47
C THR A 356 6.86 13.45 4.53
N SER A 357 6.17 14.57 4.82
CA SER A 357 6.32 15.82 4.05
C SER A 357 7.60 16.59 4.36
N LYS A 358 8.29 16.25 5.46
CA LYS A 358 9.57 16.83 5.87
C LYS A 358 10.58 15.72 6.18
N PRO A 359 11.89 15.96 6.08
CA PRO A 359 12.89 14.98 6.48
C PRO A 359 12.79 14.67 7.98
N MET A 360 12.49 13.43 8.35
CA MET A 360 12.32 12.97 9.73
C MET A 360 13.35 11.89 10.13
N GLY A 361 14.43 11.74 9.36
CA GLY A 361 15.40 10.68 9.55
C GLY A 361 15.02 9.37 8.85
N ARG A 362 15.41 8.24 9.44
CA ARG A 362 15.14 6.90 8.89
C ARG A 362 14.77 5.94 10.02
N SER A 363 13.86 5.04 9.74
CA SER A 363 13.49 3.97 10.64
C SER A 363 14.63 2.99 10.87
N GLN A 364 14.66 2.41 12.08
CA GLN A 364 15.51 1.28 12.45
C GLN A 364 14.74 -0.05 12.38
N VAL A 365 13.46 -0.03 12.03
CA VAL A 365 12.65 -1.23 11.86
C VAL A 365 12.96 -1.87 10.50
N HIS A 366 13.22 -3.17 10.50
CA HIS A 366 13.51 -3.96 9.32
C HIS A 366 12.60 -5.18 9.28
N PHE A 367 12.39 -5.71 8.09
CA PHE A 367 11.81 -7.05 7.98
C PHE A 367 12.72 -8.09 8.64
N PRO A 368 12.16 -9.19 9.16
CA PRO A 368 12.96 -10.31 9.64
C PRO A 368 13.95 -10.78 8.57
N GLU A 369 15.13 -11.21 8.99
CA GLU A 369 16.07 -11.81 8.06
C GLU A 369 15.38 -12.96 7.32
N ARG A 370 15.54 -12.96 6.00
CA ARG A 370 15.01 -14.04 5.17
C ARG A 370 15.70 -15.34 5.60
N GLU A 371 14.93 -16.38 5.88
CA GLU A 371 15.50 -17.73 5.89
C GLU A 371 16.02 -17.99 4.47
N VAL A 372 17.29 -17.78 4.29
CA VAL A 372 17.94 -17.99 3.00
C VAL A 372 18.06 -19.51 2.80
N LYS A 373 17.02 -20.13 2.30
CA LYS A 373 17.12 -21.49 1.73
C LYS A 373 18.08 -21.55 0.53
N ASN A 374 18.42 -20.39 -0.03
CA ASN A 374 19.44 -20.23 -1.06
C ASN A 374 20.29 -19.00 -0.70
N ARG A 375 21.34 -19.19 0.10
CA ARG A 375 22.39 -18.19 0.22
C ARG A 375 22.84 -17.84 -1.20
N ARG A 376 22.82 -16.54 -1.56
CA ARG A 376 23.58 -16.06 -2.69
C ARG A 376 25.03 -16.43 -2.41
N MET A 377 25.50 -17.48 -3.04
CA MET A 377 26.88 -17.87 -2.90
C MET A 377 27.70 -16.94 -3.76
N VAL A 378 28.70 -16.35 -3.16
CA VAL A 378 29.69 -15.51 -3.83
C VAL A 378 30.94 -16.34 -3.93
N MET A 379 31.45 -16.49 -5.13
CA MET A 379 32.75 -17.08 -5.39
C MET A 379 33.66 -15.95 -5.91
N GLU A 380 34.71 -15.69 -5.19
CA GLU A 380 35.73 -14.73 -5.62
C GLU A 380 36.56 -15.32 -6.75
N LEU A 381 36.72 -14.56 -7.82
CA LEU A 381 37.44 -14.97 -9.02
C LEU A 381 38.71 -14.15 -9.24
N ASP A 382 39.28 -13.60 -8.18
CA ASP A 382 40.39 -12.63 -8.27
C ASP A 382 41.72 -13.23 -8.68
N LYS A 383 41.87 -14.54 -8.54
CA LYS A 383 43.15 -15.23 -8.73
C LYS A 383 43.25 -15.98 -10.06
N GLY A 384 44.46 -16.02 -10.63
CA GLY A 384 44.84 -16.91 -11.72
C GLY A 384 44.10 -16.65 -13.03
N TRP A 385 43.97 -15.42 -13.46
CA TRP A 385 43.50 -15.04 -14.77
C TRP A 385 44.59 -15.17 -15.80
N LYS A 386 44.29 -15.68 -16.99
CA LYS A 386 45.16 -15.58 -18.15
C LYS A 386 44.88 -14.26 -18.87
N THR A 387 45.92 -13.51 -19.20
CA THR A 387 45.78 -12.26 -19.94
C THR A 387 46.81 -12.16 -21.03
N TRP A 388 46.43 -11.53 -22.14
CA TRP A 388 47.33 -11.24 -23.27
C TRP A 388 46.80 -10.03 -24.05
N LEU A 389 47.74 -9.35 -24.78
CA LEU A 389 47.38 -8.24 -25.63
C LEU A 389 46.89 -8.75 -26.99
N CYS A 390 45.81 -8.18 -27.49
CA CYS A 390 45.23 -8.52 -28.80
C CYS A 390 45.83 -7.76 -29.97
N ASP A 391 46.37 -6.56 -29.71
CA ASP A 391 46.92 -5.69 -30.75
C ASP A 391 48.46 -5.71 -30.76
N LYS A 392 49.02 -6.23 -31.84
CA LYS A 392 50.48 -6.31 -32.06
C LYS A 392 51.10 -4.97 -32.42
N SER A 393 50.31 -4.02 -32.89
CA SER A 393 50.84 -2.78 -33.47
C SER A 393 51.34 -1.76 -32.43
N ALA A 394 50.84 -1.85 -31.24
CA ALA A 394 51.10 -0.88 -30.17
C ALA A 394 52.42 -1.12 -29.42
N TYR A 395 53.03 -2.31 -29.51
CA TYR A 395 54.11 -2.70 -28.58
C TYR A 395 55.37 -3.32 -29.17
N GLY A 396 55.59 -3.26 -30.46
CA GLY A 396 56.88 -3.61 -31.11
C GLY A 396 57.43 -5.03 -30.92
N GLN A 397 57.13 -5.74 -29.86
CA GLN A 397 57.45 -7.15 -29.56
C GLN A 397 56.50 -7.67 -28.51
N ALA A 398 55.29 -8.01 -28.89
CA ALA A 398 54.40 -8.73 -27.99
C ALA A 398 54.71 -10.22 -28.10
N ASP A 399 55.29 -10.78 -27.05
CA ASP A 399 55.24 -12.22 -26.79
C ASP A 399 53.80 -12.53 -26.48
N ASN A 400 53.07 -13.17 -27.41
CA ASN A 400 51.63 -13.46 -27.30
C ASN A 400 51.33 -14.63 -26.33
N ALA A 401 52.28 -15.03 -25.53
CA ALA A 401 52.09 -16.05 -24.54
C ALA A 401 51.19 -15.53 -23.41
N PRO A 402 50.08 -16.20 -23.07
CA PRO A 402 49.23 -15.77 -21.99
C PRO A 402 50.00 -15.73 -20.66
N THR A 403 49.93 -14.60 -19.98
CA THR A 403 50.50 -14.46 -18.63
C THR A 403 49.42 -14.69 -17.59
N VAL A 404 49.75 -15.33 -16.49
CA VAL A 404 48.82 -15.54 -15.38
C VAL A 404 48.94 -14.38 -14.39
N VAL A 405 47.80 -13.75 -14.09
CA VAL A 405 47.72 -12.60 -13.21
C VAL A 405 46.58 -12.71 -12.23
N ASP A 406 46.65 -12.01 -11.14
CA ASP A 406 45.54 -11.78 -10.22
C ASP A 406 44.90 -10.43 -10.54
N ILE A 407 43.59 -10.31 -10.38
CA ILE A 407 42.88 -9.04 -10.56
C ILE A 407 42.62 -8.37 -9.20
N PRO A 408 42.64 -7.04 -9.09
CA PRO A 408 42.79 -6.07 -10.20
C PRO A 408 44.19 -6.10 -10.83
N HIS A 409 44.24 -6.09 -12.14
CA HIS A 409 45.48 -6.08 -12.92
C HIS A 409 45.51 -4.89 -13.88
N ASN A 410 46.68 -4.28 -14.00
CA ASN A 410 46.88 -3.15 -14.90
C ASN A 410 48.05 -3.41 -15.86
N TRP A 411 47.78 -3.44 -17.15
CA TRP A 411 48.79 -3.60 -18.17
C TRP A 411 49.81 -2.46 -18.20
N ASP A 412 49.42 -1.25 -17.74
CA ASP A 412 50.29 -0.12 -17.63
C ASP A 412 51.46 -0.35 -16.65
N ASP A 413 51.34 -1.27 -15.70
CA ASP A 413 52.41 -1.60 -14.79
C ASP A 413 53.60 -2.31 -15.49
N TYR A 414 53.37 -2.97 -16.62
CA TYR A 414 54.42 -3.65 -17.39
C TYR A 414 55.08 -2.79 -18.47
N TYR A 415 54.29 -1.97 -19.14
CA TYR A 415 54.76 -1.20 -20.32
C TYR A 415 54.57 0.31 -20.18
N GLY A 416 54.10 0.72 -19.05
CA GLY A 416 53.33 1.78 -18.82
C GLY A 416 53.67 3.18 -18.67
N TYR A 417 52.66 3.78 -18.19
CA TYR A 417 52.48 5.16 -17.84
C TYR A 417 53.68 5.76 -17.07
N ARG A 418 54.41 4.93 -16.30
CA ARG A 418 55.60 5.36 -15.54
C ARG A 418 56.83 5.52 -16.41
N GLN A 419 56.86 4.98 -17.61
CA GLN A 419 58.00 5.06 -18.50
C GLN A 419 57.82 6.04 -19.66
N LEU A 420 56.60 6.44 -19.95
CA LEU A 420 56.29 7.34 -21.06
C LEU A 420 55.79 8.67 -20.52
N THR A 421 56.47 9.73 -20.89
CA THR A 421 56.14 11.09 -20.49
C THR A 421 54.81 11.60 -21.04
N HIS A 422 54.16 10.89 -21.92
CA HIS A 422 52.88 11.31 -22.53
C HIS A 422 52.04 10.11 -22.96
N GLY A 423 51.03 9.76 -22.17
CA GLY A 423 49.92 8.98 -22.64
C GLY A 423 49.81 7.58 -22.08
N ASN A 424 48.54 7.17 -21.97
CA ASN A 424 48.13 5.83 -21.59
C ASN A 424 48.43 4.86 -22.73
N LEU A 425 48.73 3.64 -22.36
CA LEU A 425 48.78 2.54 -23.30
C LEU A 425 47.40 2.32 -23.90
N HIS A 426 47.25 2.50 -25.21
CA HIS A 426 46.03 2.23 -25.93
C HIS A 426 46.14 0.90 -26.64
N GLY A 427 45.27 -0.02 -26.28
CA GLY A 427 45.21 -1.34 -26.88
C GLY A 427 44.11 -2.20 -26.29
N THR A 428 43.89 -3.35 -26.88
CA THR A 428 42.90 -4.33 -26.39
C THR A 428 43.65 -5.49 -25.72
N ALA A 429 43.31 -5.76 -24.47
CA ALA A 429 43.78 -6.93 -23.73
C ALA A 429 42.62 -7.91 -23.49
N MET A 430 42.94 -9.18 -23.61
CA MET A 430 41.98 -10.25 -23.25
C MET A 430 42.30 -10.78 -21.86
N TYR A 431 41.25 -11.11 -21.14
CA TYR A 431 41.31 -11.80 -19.87
C TYR A 431 40.45 -13.05 -19.93
N GLU A 432 41.03 -14.18 -19.60
CA GLU A 432 40.33 -15.49 -19.57
C GLU A 432 40.45 -16.11 -18.19
N LYS A 433 39.33 -16.55 -17.65
CA LYS A 433 39.25 -17.35 -16.43
C LYS A 433 38.33 -18.51 -16.64
N ILE A 434 38.85 -19.72 -16.51
CA ILE A 434 38.05 -20.96 -16.49
C ILE A 434 37.86 -21.34 -15.03
N PHE A 435 36.60 -21.52 -14.64
CA PHE A 435 36.23 -21.98 -13.30
C PHE A 435 35.12 -23.00 -13.38
N THR A 436 35.06 -23.90 -12.38
CA THR A 436 34.04 -24.92 -12.29
C THR A 436 33.05 -24.53 -11.21
N LEU A 437 31.77 -24.58 -11.52
CA LEU A 437 30.71 -24.47 -10.54
C LEU A 437 30.47 -25.85 -9.94
N ASP A 438 30.83 -26.01 -8.68
CA ASP A 438 30.57 -27.27 -7.92
C ASP A 438 29.05 -27.38 -7.69
N ASN A 439 28.46 -28.48 -8.18
CA ASN A 439 27.03 -28.76 -8.01
C ASN A 439 26.60 -28.95 -6.56
N SER A 440 27.52 -29.28 -5.64
CA SER A 440 27.24 -29.35 -4.22
C SER A 440 27.08 -27.99 -3.57
N LEU A 441 27.84 -26.99 -4.08
CA LEU A 441 27.83 -25.62 -3.64
C LEU A 441 26.84 -24.78 -4.48
N PHE A 442 26.71 -25.09 -5.78
CA PHE A 442 25.84 -24.41 -6.74
C PHE A 442 24.90 -25.43 -7.41
N PRO A 443 23.93 -26.01 -6.67
CA PRO A 443 23.11 -27.07 -7.23
C PRO A 443 22.32 -26.58 -8.45
N ILE A 444 22.60 -27.14 -9.62
CA ILE A 444 21.86 -26.93 -10.85
C ILE A 444 20.59 -27.79 -10.72
N SER A 445 19.45 -27.16 -10.42
CA SER A 445 18.17 -27.88 -10.41
C SER A 445 17.54 -27.84 -11.81
N ASN A 446 17.02 -28.97 -12.26
CA ASN A 446 16.22 -29.08 -13.49
C ASN A 446 14.80 -28.47 -13.37
N SER A 447 14.53 -27.65 -12.35
CA SER A 447 13.25 -26.98 -12.20
C SER A 447 13.16 -25.81 -13.16
N SER A 448 12.00 -25.61 -13.75
CA SER A 448 11.65 -24.61 -14.77
C SER A 448 11.83 -23.13 -14.33
N PHE A 449 12.26 -22.87 -13.10
CA PHE A 449 12.69 -21.57 -12.60
C PHE A 449 14.21 -21.56 -12.49
N GLY A 450 14.88 -21.22 -13.58
CA GLY A 450 16.33 -21.22 -13.71
C GLY A 450 17.00 -20.32 -12.65
N LYS A 451 18.00 -20.86 -11.98
CA LYS A 451 18.94 -20.06 -11.19
C LYS A 451 19.66 -19.10 -12.12
N ARG A 452 19.87 -17.88 -11.67
CA ARG A 452 20.62 -16.85 -12.42
C ARG A 452 22.02 -16.77 -11.82
N TYR A 453 23.02 -16.76 -12.67
CA TYR A 453 24.40 -16.50 -12.33
C TYR A 453 24.74 -15.11 -12.81
N PHE A 454 25.41 -14.34 -11.96
CA PHE A 454 25.84 -12.98 -12.28
C PHE A 454 27.35 -12.89 -12.08
N LEU A 455 28.05 -12.34 -13.06
CA LEU A 455 29.40 -11.85 -12.89
C LEU A 455 29.32 -10.39 -12.44
N ARG A 456 29.99 -10.06 -11.35
CA ARG A 456 30.09 -8.69 -10.84
C ARG A 456 31.53 -8.25 -10.99
N PHE A 457 31.72 -7.15 -11.70
CA PHE A 457 33.00 -6.45 -11.81
C PHE A 457 32.92 -5.19 -10.96
N GLU A 458 33.89 -4.98 -10.05
CA GLU A 458 33.93 -3.79 -9.18
C GLU A 458 34.62 -2.60 -9.85
N GLY A 459 35.37 -2.87 -10.91
CA GLY A 459 35.97 -1.83 -11.76
C GLY A 459 36.40 -2.41 -13.11
N VAL A 460 35.92 -1.84 -14.17
CA VAL A 460 36.43 -2.09 -15.52
C VAL A 460 36.82 -0.73 -16.09
N GLY A 461 38.06 -0.59 -16.48
CA GLY A 461 38.54 0.64 -17.09
C GLY A 461 37.76 0.91 -18.38
N THR A 462 37.20 2.11 -18.52
CA THR A 462 36.60 2.58 -19.76
C THR A 462 37.66 3.27 -20.59
N TYR A 463 37.87 2.76 -21.78
CA TYR A 463 38.69 3.48 -22.77
C TYR A 463 37.77 4.35 -23.62
N ARG A 464 38.18 5.61 -23.83
CA ARG A 464 37.66 6.49 -24.86
C ARG A 464 38.39 6.26 -26.15
#